data_fa1a76845ba5c93b2b70c0ff9293fb54
#
_entry.id   fa1a76845ba5c93b2b70c0ff9293fb54
#
_cell.length_a   1.000
_cell.length_b   1.000
_cell.length_c   1.000
_cell.angle_alpha   90.00
_cell.angle_beta   90.00
_cell.angle_gamma   90.00
#
_symmetry.space_group_name_H-M   'P 1'
#
loop_
_entity.id
_entity.type
_entity.pdbx_description
1 polymer ?
#
loop_
_entity_poly.entity_id
_entity_poly.type
_entity_poly.pdbx_seq_one_letter_code
_entity_poly.pdbx_strand_id
1 'polypeptide(L)'
;MSKQRFVVLICMDGSKHSDYALKYYRDHVHQPNNRVYAVHCAHYHTEHWNKFSMTPSDPAVLQTMIDQDIARISKVVAHVKDTISDLKMSAEIMKVHGHPGHALVEKAKAINASMIVVGSRGIGTVRRTFLGSTSDYLIHHANVPVLVCKHPHDM
;
A
#
# COMPACT_ATOMS: atom_id res chain seq x y z
N MET A 1 26.22 13.84 16.27
CA MET A 1 25.05 13.96 15.40
C MET A 1 24.43 12.58 15.21
N SER A 2 23.23 12.37 15.66
CA SER A 2 22.52 11.13 15.37
C SER A 2 22.22 11.12 13.87
N LYS A 3 22.77 10.14 13.14
CA LYS A 3 22.47 9.94 11.73
C LYS A 3 20.97 9.65 11.63
N GLN A 4 20.23 10.54 11.01
CA GLN A 4 18.79 10.35 10.82
C GLN A 4 18.58 9.01 10.12
N ARG A 5 17.71 8.14 10.70
CA ARG A 5 17.44 6.82 10.10
C ARG A 5 16.77 6.99 8.76
N PHE A 6 17.20 6.22 7.80
CA PHE A 6 16.54 6.18 6.49
C PHE A 6 15.21 5.43 6.63
N VAL A 7 14.12 6.12 6.40
CA VAL A 7 12.76 5.62 6.59
C VAL A 7 12.15 5.28 5.24
N VAL A 8 11.66 4.07 5.07
CA VAL A 8 11.08 3.60 3.81
C VAL A 8 9.62 3.23 4.03
N LEU A 9 8.76 3.81 3.21
CA LEU A 9 7.35 3.43 3.12
C LEU A 9 7.17 2.51 1.91
N ILE A 10 6.67 1.29 2.13
CA ILE A 10 6.37 0.33 1.08
C ILE A 10 4.86 0.15 0.99
N CYS A 11 4.31 0.41 -0.20
CA CYS A 11 2.88 0.31 -0.45
C CYS A 11 2.49 -1.15 -0.69
N MET A 12 1.58 -1.68 0.15
CA MET A 12 1.15 -3.07 0.12
C MET A 12 -0.37 -3.15 -0.08
N ASP A 13 -0.80 -3.68 -1.21
CA ASP A 13 -2.23 -3.87 -1.51
C ASP A 13 -2.66 -5.35 -1.58
N GLY A 14 -1.74 -6.27 -1.26
CA GLY A 14 -1.98 -7.71 -1.33
C GLY A 14 -1.83 -8.31 -2.73
N SER A 15 -1.46 -7.51 -3.73
CA SER A 15 -1.20 -7.99 -5.08
C SER A 15 0.21 -8.61 -5.22
N LYS A 16 0.39 -9.44 -6.24
CA LYS A 16 1.72 -9.95 -6.62
C LYS A 16 2.72 -8.83 -6.95
N HIS A 17 2.24 -7.68 -7.40
CA HIS A 17 3.06 -6.51 -7.72
C HIS A 17 3.62 -5.86 -6.45
N SER A 18 2.81 -5.71 -5.43
CA SER A 18 3.28 -5.19 -4.14
C SER A 18 4.22 -6.18 -3.44
N ASP A 19 3.93 -7.47 -3.51
CA ASP A 19 4.83 -8.50 -2.98
C ASP A 19 6.20 -8.47 -3.67
N TYR A 20 6.19 -8.33 -4.99
CA TYR A 20 7.43 -8.19 -5.77
C TYR A 20 8.20 -6.93 -5.39
N ALA A 21 7.51 -5.80 -5.21
CA ALA A 21 8.13 -4.55 -4.81
C ALA A 21 8.81 -4.65 -3.44
N LEU A 22 8.16 -5.29 -2.48
CA LEU A 22 8.72 -5.57 -1.16
C LEU A 22 9.97 -6.45 -1.26
N LYS A 23 9.89 -7.54 -2.03
CA LYS A 23 11.01 -8.45 -2.25
C LYS A 23 12.17 -7.75 -2.94
N TYR A 24 11.90 -6.98 -4.01
CA TYR A 24 12.93 -6.23 -4.73
C TYR A 24 13.64 -5.25 -3.80
N TYR A 25 12.87 -4.49 -3.01
CA TYR A 25 13.45 -3.60 -2.03
C TYR A 25 14.35 -4.34 -1.04
N ARG A 26 13.89 -5.47 -0.47
CA ARG A 26 14.66 -6.28 0.45
C ARG A 26 15.98 -6.75 -0.16
N ASP A 27 15.95 -7.23 -1.41
CA ASP A 27 17.10 -7.86 -2.04
C ASP A 27 18.15 -6.87 -2.55
N HIS A 28 17.72 -5.64 -2.92
CA HIS A 28 18.59 -4.72 -3.66
C HIS A 28 18.79 -3.35 -3.01
N VAL A 29 17.91 -2.94 -2.11
CA VAL A 29 17.90 -1.56 -1.57
C VAL A 29 18.03 -1.54 -0.06
N HIS A 30 17.49 -2.54 0.62
CA HIS A 30 17.43 -2.56 2.09
C HIS A 30 18.81 -2.57 2.74
N GLN A 31 18.93 -1.77 3.79
CA GLN A 31 20.10 -1.77 4.69
C GLN A 31 19.66 -2.01 6.13
N PRO A 32 20.50 -2.60 6.98
CA PRO A 32 20.14 -2.97 8.36
C PRO A 32 19.61 -1.81 9.21
N ASN A 33 20.05 -0.58 8.93
CA ASN A 33 19.64 0.61 9.68
C ASN A 33 18.38 1.28 9.13
N ASN A 34 17.81 0.78 8.02
CA ASN A 34 16.58 1.32 7.49
C ASN A 34 15.40 0.96 8.40
N ARG A 35 14.53 1.93 8.63
CA ARG A 35 13.23 1.70 9.25
C ARG A 35 12.19 1.52 8.14
N VAL A 36 11.51 0.39 8.15
CA VAL A 36 10.60 0.01 7.08
C VAL A 36 9.16 -0.04 7.59
N TYR A 37 8.28 0.63 6.86
CA TYR A 37 6.84 0.59 7.07
C TYR A 37 6.17 -0.03 5.85
N ALA A 38 5.47 -1.14 6.06
CA ALA A 38 4.58 -1.74 5.07
C ALA A 38 3.18 -1.15 5.28
N VAL A 39 2.72 -0.35 4.33
CA VAL A 39 1.50 0.44 4.49
C VAL A 39 0.43 -0.07 3.52
N HIS A 40 -0.71 -0.48 4.08
CA HIS A 40 -1.90 -0.85 3.33
C HIS A 40 -2.93 0.26 3.40
N CYS A 41 -3.41 0.72 2.24
CA CYS A 41 -4.56 1.61 2.18
C CYS A 41 -5.85 0.78 2.22
N ALA A 42 -6.50 0.80 3.37
CA ALA A 42 -7.75 0.10 3.59
C ALA A 42 -8.89 0.83 2.85
N HIS A 43 -9.60 0.11 2.02
CA HIS A 43 -10.72 0.63 1.25
C HIS A 43 -12.02 0.05 1.75
N TYR A 44 -12.92 0.91 2.21
CA TYR A 44 -14.25 0.53 2.67
C TYR A 44 -15.28 0.89 1.60
N HIS A 45 -16.19 0.00 1.29
CA HIS A 45 -17.29 0.27 0.34
C HIS A 45 -18.16 1.44 0.81
N THR A 46 -18.26 1.66 2.11
CA THR A 46 -18.99 2.78 2.71
C THR A 46 -18.45 4.15 2.34
N GLU A 47 -17.19 4.27 1.96
CA GLU A 47 -16.57 5.54 1.54
C GLU A 47 -17.16 6.10 0.23
N HIS A 48 -17.77 5.24 -0.59
CA HIS A 48 -18.39 5.63 -1.86
C HIS A 48 -19.85 6.08 -1.72
N TRP A 49 -20.50 5.78 -0.61
CA TRP A 49 -21.94 6.04 -0.46
C TRP A 49 -22.30 7.52 -0.45
N ASN A 50 -21.42 8.36 0.08
CA ASN A 50 -21.66 9.81 0.10
C ASN A 50 -21.67 10.45 -1.29
N LYS A 51 -21.12 9.77 -2.32
CA LYS A 51 -21.09 10.29 -3.69
C LYS A 51 -22.36 9.97 -4.49
N PHE A 52 -23.11 8.93 -4.11
CA PHE A 52 -24.23 8.41 -4.91
C PHE A 52 -25.55 8.28 -4.17
N SER A 53 -25.66 8.73 -2.94
CA SER A 53 -26.88 8.65 -2.10
C SER A 53 -27.50 7.23 -2.00
N MET A 54 -26.70 6.19 -2.20
CA MET A 54 -27.14 4.80 -2.19
C MET A 54 -26.68 4.06 -0.92
N THR A 55 -27.01 4.63 0.22
CA THR A 55 -26.89 3.91 1.49
C THR A 55 -27.94 2.81 1.52
N PRO A 56 -27.58 1.54 1.80
CA PRO A 56 -28.59 0.51 2.00
C PRO A 56 -29.57 0.96 3.09
N SER A 57 -30.85 0.88 2.80
CA SER A 57 -31.90 1.25 3.76
C SER A 57 -32.08 0.21 4.87
N ASP A 58 -31.51 -0.98 4.68
CA ASP A 58 -31.56 -2.07 5.66
C ASP A 58 -30.27 -2.11 6.48
N PRO A 59 -30.35 -1.89 7.81
CA PRO A 59 -29.20 -1.97 8.71
C PRO A 59 -28.45 -3.31 8.68
N ALA A 60 -29.16 -4.42 8.41
CA ALA A 60 -28.54 -5.75 8.31
C ALA A 60 -27.64 -5.88 7.07
N VAL A 61 -28.06 -5.30 5.94
CA VAL A 61 -27.25 -5.25 4.73
C VAL A 61 -26.00 -4.40 4.95
N LEU A 62 -26.16 -3.25 5.58
CA LEU A 62 -25.04 -2.38 5.94
C LEU A 62 -24.01 -3.09 6.82
N GLN A 63 -24.46 -3.76 7.87
CA GLN A 63 -23.57 -4.51 8.78
C GLN A 63 -22.82 -5.63 8.03
N THR A 64 -23.50 -6.35 7.14
CA THR A 64 -22.87 -7.39 6.32
C THR A 64 -21.77 -6.81 5.43
N MET A 65 -21.97 -5.67 4.81
CA MET A 65 -20.96 -5.01 3.97
C MET A 65 -19.75 -4.54 4.78
N ILE A 66 -19.96 -3.99 5.96
CA ILE A 66 -18.89 -3.62 6.89
C ILE A 66 -18.08 -4.84 7.29
N ASP A 67 -18.75 -5.93 7.67
CA ASP A 67 -18.08 -7.17 8.08
C ASP A 67 -17.24 -7.76 6.94
N GLN A 68 -17.74 -7.70 5.71
CA GLN A 68 -16.99 -8.13 4.52
C GLN A 68 -15.75 -7.26 4.26
N ASP A 69 -15.85 -5.96 4.44
CA ASP A 69 -14.72 -5.04 4.31
C ASP A 69 -13.64 -5.33 5.37
N ILE A 70 -14.05 -5.50 6.61
CA ILE A 70 -13.15 -5.85 7.72
C ILE A 70 -12.44 -7.18 7.43
N ALA A 71 -13.17 -8.20 6.98
CA ALA A 71 -12.60 -9.50 6.65
C ALA A 71 -11.59 -9.41 5.50
N ARG A 72 -11.90 -8.67 4.45
CA ARG A 72 -11.02 -8.45 3.30
C ARG A 72 -9.72 -7.73 3.70
N ILE A 73 -9.84 -6.66 4.47
CA ILE A 73 -8.69 -5.88 4.95
C ILE A 73 -7.82 -6.73 5.87
N SER A 74 -8.42 -7.48 6.78
CA SER A 74 -7.70 -8.38 7.68
C SER A 74 -6.93 -9.46 6.91
N LYS A 75 -7.50 -9.98 5.84
CA LYS A 75 -6.84 -10.95 4.96
C LYS A 75 -5.61 -10.37 4.27
N VAL A 76 -5.70 -9.13 3.77
CA VAL A 76 -4.56 -8.43 3.16
C VAL A 76 -3.46 -8.20 4.21
N VAL A 77 -3.81 -7.72 5.39
CA VAL A 77 -2.84 -7.48 6.47
C VAL A 77 -2.14 -8.76 6.89
N ALA A 78 -2.88 -9.87 7.01
CA ALA A 78 -2.31 -11.19 7.31
C ALA A 78 -1.34 -11.64 6.21
N HIS A 79 -1.71 -11.49 4.94
CA HIS A 79 -0.83 -11.80 3.81
C HIS A 79 0.47 -10.97 3.85
N VAL A 80 0.37 -9.67 4.09
CA VAL A 80 1.55 -8.78 4.21
C VAL A 80 2.45 -9.23 5.35
N LYS A 81 1.87 -9.58 6.50
CA LYS A 81 2.62 -10.09 7.66
C LYS A 81 3.38 -11.37 7.32
N ASP A 82 2.72 -12.31 6.66
CA ASP A 82 3.35 -13.58 6.25
C ASP A 82 4.47 -13.31 5.24
N THR A 83 4.26 -12.44 4.26
CA THR A 83 5.27 -12.07 3.27
C THR A 83 6.51 -11.45 3.92
N ILE A 84 6.34 -10.55 4.87
CA ILE A 84 7.44 -9.94 5.62
C ILE A 84 8.20 -11.02 6.41
N SER A 85 7.49 -11.93 7.06
CA SER A 85 8.09 -13.03 7.81
C SER A 85 8.89 -13.97 6.92
N ASP A 86 8.34 -14.37 5.77
CA ASP A 86 9.01 -15.23 4.80
C ASP A 86 10.29 -14.59 4.23
N LEU A 87 10.27 -13.28 4.06
CA LEU A 87 11.45 -12.52 3.62
C LEU A 87 12.48 -12.28 4.74
N LYS A 88 12.18 -12.72 5.96
CA LYS A 88 13.03 -12.50 7.14
C LYS A 88 13.43 -11.03 7.33
N MET A 89 12.49 -10.14 7.10
CA MET A 89 12.67 -8.71 7.18
C MET A 89 11.94 -8.14 8.41
N SER A 90 12.47 -7.08 8.99
CA SER A 90 11.79 -6.33 10.03
C SER A 90 11.07 -5.14 9.40
N ALA A 91 9.76 -5.13 9.48
CA ALA A 91 8.92 -4.01 9.01
C ALA A 91 7.72 -3.85 9.92
N GLU A 92 7.31 -2.61 10.09
CA GLU A 92 6.10 -2.26 10.84
C GLU A 92 4.92 -2.14 9.87
N ILE A 93 3.82 -2.83 10.16
CA ILE A 93 2.63 -2.82 9.29
C ILE A 93 1.69 -1.72 9.75
N MET A 94 1.26 -0.88 8.83
CA MET A 94 0.33 0.22 9.09
C MET A 94 -0.83 0.22 8.10
N LYS A 95 -1.99 0.66 8.57
CA LYS A 95 -3.18 0.90 7.74
C LYS A 95 -3.43 2.39 7.63
N VAL A 96 -3.77 2.83 6.42
CA VAL A 96 -4.29 4.18 6.15
C VAL A 96 -5.63 4.05 5.43
N HIS A 97 -6.39 5.13 5.39
CA HIS A 97 -7.75 5.15 4.83
C HIS A 97 -7.88 6.30 3.84
N GLY A 98 -8.86 6.20 2.95
CA GLY A 98 -9.19 7.22 1.98
C GLY A 98 -8.65 6.92 0.59
N HIS A 99 -8.45 7.95 -0.23
CA HIS A 99 -7.88 7.81 -1.57
C HIS A 99 -6.43 7.31 -1.48
N PRO A 100 -6.10 6.18 -2.10
CA PRO A 100 -4.81 5.51 -1.87
C PRO A 100 -3.59 6.40 -2.09
N GLY A 101 -3.51 7.07 -3.22
CA GLY A 101 -2.38 7.94 -3.53
C GLY A 101 -2.21 9.07 -2.51
N HIS A 102 -3.28 9.78 -2.21
CA HIS A 102 -3.26 10.88 -1.25
C HIS A 102 -2.94 10.38 0.17
N ALA A 103 -3.60 9.32 0.63
CA ALA A 103 -3.37 8.76 1.96
C ALA A 103 -1.92 8.31 2.15
N LEU A 104 -1.31 7.71 1.14
CA LEU A 104 0.08 7.27 1.17
C LEU A 104 1.06 8.44 1.18
N VAL A 105 0.81 9.49 0.39
CA VAL A 105 1.63 10.73 0.43
C VAL A 105 1.57 11.37 1.80
N GLU A 106 0.39 11.52 2.38
CA GLU A 106 0.23 12.10 3.72
C GLU A 106 0.89 11.22 4.80
N LYS A 107 0.79 9.90 4.67
CA LYS A 107 1.49 9.00 5.59
C LYS A 107 2.98 9.09 5.47
N ALA A 108 3.52 9.19 4.26
CA ALA A 108 4.95 9.36 4.02
C ALA A 108 5.48 10.65 4.69
N LYS A 109 4.73 11.74 4.59
CA LYS A 109 5.05 12.99 5.31
C LYS A 109 5.02 12.80 6.81
N ALA A 110 3.97 12.18 7.35
CA ALA A 110 3.78 11.99 8.80
C ALA A 110 4.91 11.17 9.45
N ILE A 111 5.45 10.17 8.74
CA ILE A 111 6.56 9.34 9.24
C ILE A 111 7.95 9.87 8.84
N ASN A 112 8.02 11.01 8.17
CA ASN A 112 9.25 11.55 7.59
C ASN A 112 9.97 10.51 6.71
N ALA A 113 9.23 9.90 5.79
CA ALA A 113 9.79 8.93 4.87
C ALA A 113 10.91 9.54 4.02
N SER A 114 11.96 8.78 3.80
CA SER A 114 13.08 9.11 2.92
C SER A 114 12.86 8.58 1.49
N MET A 115 12.02 7.57 1.35
CA MET A 115 11.68 6.92 0.07
C MET A 115 10.32 6.24 0.17
N ILE A 116 9.62 6.19 -0.97
CA ILE A 116 8.43 5.37 -1.15
C ILE A 116 8.75 4.27 -2.16
N VAL A 117 8.31 3.04 -1.88
CA VAL A 117 8.42 1.89 -2.78
C VAL A 117 7.01 1.41 -3.14
N VAL A 118 6.76 1.20 -4.42
CA VAL A 118 5.43 0.82 -4.91
C VAL A 118 5.56 -0.12 -6.12
N GLY A 119 4.64 -1.07 -6.25
CA GLY A 119 4.51 -1.86 -7.48
C GLY A 119 3.98 -1.00 -8.62
N SER A 120 4.32 -1.35 -9.86
CA SER A 120 3.85 -0.61 -11.05
C SER A 120 2.36 -0.74 -11.27
N ARG A 121 1.71 -1.76 -10.68
CA ARG A 121 0.28 -2.06 -10.77
C ARG A 121 -0.24 -2.55 -9.43
N GLY A 122 -1.55 -2.51 -9.26
CA GLY A 122 -2.24 -3.07 -8.12
C GLY A 122 -3.26 -4.12 -8.53
N ILE A 123 -4.19 -4.40 -7.63
CA ILE A 123 -5.32 -5.28 -7.86
C ILE A 123 -6.23 -4.66 -8.93
N GLY A 124 -6.57 -5.42 -9.99
CA GLY A 124 -7.55 -5.02 -11.00
C GLY A 124 -7.02 -4.23 -12.19
N THR A 125 -5.72 -4.06 -12.34
CA THR A 125 -5.15 -3.35 -13.49
C THR A 125 -5.09 -4.26 -14.72
N VAL A 126 -5.74 -3.86 -15.81
CA VAL A 126 -6.00 -4.70 -16.99
C VAL A 126 -5.00 -4.48 -18.14
N ARG A 127 -4.31 -3.34 -18.21
CA ARG A 127 -3.46 -2.99 -19.35
C ARG A 127 -1.96 -3.00 -19.00
N ARG A 128 -1.18 -3.72 -19.80
CA ARG A 128 0.27 -3.90 -19.61
C ARG A 128 1.11 -2.64 -19.77
N THR A 129 0.59 -1.61 -20.42
CA THR A 129 1.35 -0.42 -20.82
C THR A 129 1.21 0.78 -19.89
N PHE A 130 0.33 0.72 -18.90
CA PHE A 130 0.07 1.85 -18.01
C PHE A 130 0.50 1.57 -16.57
N LEU A 131 1.03 2.59 -15.93
CA LEU A 131 1.22 2.59 -14.49
C LEU A 131 -0.14 2.51 -13.78
N GLY A 132 -0.19 1.84 -12.62
CA GLY A 132 -1.37 1.89 -11.77
C GLY A 132 -1.66 3.31 -11.29
N SER A 133 -2.92 3.61 -10.99
CA SER A 133 -3.33 4.94 -10.55
C SER A 133 -2.59 5.42 -9.29
N THR A 134 -2.33 4.51 -8.35
CA THR A 134 -1.60 4.81 -7.12
C THR A 134 -0.14 5.15 -7.40
N SER A 135 0.56 4.33 -8.18
CA SER A 135 1.97 4.58 -8.53
C SER A 135 2.13 5.87 -9.33
N ASP A 136 1.23 6.13 -10.26
CA ASP A 136 1.21 7.38 -11.03
C ASP A 136 1.01 8.60 -10.12
N TYR A 137 0.04 8.55 -9.22
CA TYR A 137 -0.20 9.61 -8.25
C TYR A 137 1.03 9.87 -7.36
N LEU A 138 1.67 8.83 -6.86
CA LEU A 138 2.86 8.96 -6.01
C LEU A 138 4.01 9.63 -6.74
N ILE A 139 4.25 9.28 -8.01
CA ILE A 139 5.32 9.91 -8.82
C ILE A 139 5.09 11.43 -8.93
N HIS A 140 3.85 11.85 -9.11
CA HIS A 140 3.53 13.27 -9.30
C HIS A 140 3.46 14.09 -8.00
N HIS A 141 3.13 13.47 -6.87
CA HIS A 141 2.77 14.19 -5.64
C HIS A 141 3.67 13.92 -4.43
N ALA A 142 4.52 12.89 -4.47
CA ALA A 142 5.43 12.62 -3.36
C ALA A 142 6.57 13.64 -3.30
N ASN A 143 6.96 14.02 -2.09
CA ASN A 143 8.10 14.94 -1.85
C ASN A 143 9.43 14.21 -1.69
N VAL A 144 9.44 12.90 -1.84
CA VAL A 144 10.60 12.03 -1.69
C VAL A 144 10.74 11.13 -2.90
N PRO A 145 11.92 10.53 -3.15
CA PRO A 145 12.08 9.56 -4.23
C PRO A 145 11.06 8.42 -4.16
N VAL A 146 10.55 8.04 -5.32
CA VAL A 146 9.60 6.93 -5.48
C VAL A 146 10.25 5.86 -6.34
N LEU A 147 10.42 4.67 -5.76
CA LEU A 147 10.87 3.49 -6.47
C LEU A 147 9.65 2.70 -6.96
N VAL A 148 9.47 2.66 -8.27
CA VAL A 148 8.41 1.87 -8.91
C VAL A 148 8.98 0.55 -9.40
N CYS A 149 8.50 -0.56 -8.85
CA CYS A 149 8.97 -1.89 -9.21
C CYS A 149 8.02 -2.53 -10.22
N LYS A 150 8.55 -2.81 -11.42
CA LYS A 150 7.83 -3.53 -12.47
C LYS A 150 8.04 -5.03 -12.30
N HIS A 151 6.94 -5.77 -12.22
CA HIS A 151 7.02 -7.22 -12.15
C HIS A 151 7.56 -7.80 -13.49
N PRO A 152 8.53 -8.72 -13.47
CA PRO A 152 9.16 -9.22 -14.71
C PRO A 152 8.21 -9.81 -15.73
N HIS A 153 7.10 -10.39 -15.28
CA HIS A 153 6.10 -11.02 -16.16
C HIS A 153 5.11 -10.02 -16.78
N ASP A 154 5.27 -8.73 -16.52
CA ASP A 154 4.42 -7.68 -17.07
C ASP A 154 5.10 -6.94 -18.26
N MET A 155 6.26 -7.40 -18.64
CA MET A 155 6.98 -6.88 -19.80
C MET A 155 6.60 -7.60 -21.08
#